data_693a49dc8f0a6ccd15471925da11470b
#
_entry.id   693a49dc8f0a6ccd15471925da11470b
#
_cell.length_a   1.000
_cell.length_b   1.000
_cell.length_c   1.000
_cell.angle_alpha   90.00
_cell.angle_beta   90.00
_cell.angle_gamma   90.00
#
_symmetry.space_group_name_H-M   'P 1'
#
loop_
_entity.id
_entity.type
_entity.pdbx_description
1 polymer ?
#
loop_
_entity_poly.entity_id
_entity_poly.type
_entity_poly.pdbx_seq_one_letter_code
_entity_poly.pdbx_strand_id
1 'polypeptide(L)'
;FVGDGVVASGGAATKTITIAGGSVPANLTATTLDVVGIVTAGSFVTDLITGNGTGRGFCTRYYVTANGASAYRFAGPGQRNTVDNPTLYLMRGFTYMFENSTGTSHPFRIQFSNTSTGVGTYVSGDQNGIQIFTIPHDAPANYEYVCTIHGGMKGSFIIPS
;
A
#
# COMPACT_ATOMS: atom_id res chain seq x y z
N PHE A 1 -17.56 -33.92 -4.29
CA PHE A 1 -16.67 -34.06 -3.10
C PHE A 1 -17.50 -34.69 -2.01
N VAL A 2 -17.18 -35.90 -1.65
CA VAL A 2 -17.77 -36.57 -0.48
C VAL A 2 -16.62 -37.19 0.29
N GLY A 3 -16.35 -36.63 1.44
CA GLY A 3 -15.42 -37.15 2.43
C GLY A 3 -15.97 -36.83 3.81
N ASP A 4 -15.68 -37.65 4.80
CA ASP A 4 -16.10 -37.40 6.16
C ASP A 4 -15.64 -36.02 6.63
N GLY A 5 -16.61 -35.16 6.97
CA GLY A 5 -16.34 -33.80 7.45
C GLY A 5 -16.33 -32.71 6.39
N VAL A 6 -16.62 -33.01 5.13
CA VAL A 6 -16.74 -31.98 4.06
C VAL A 6 -18.17 -31.92 3.56
N VAL A 7 -18.81 -30.79 3.76
CA VAL A 7 -20.18 -30.52 3.26
C VAL A 7 -20.12 -29.37 2.27
N ALA A 8 -20.61 -29.62 1.04
CA ALA A 8 -20.83 -28.58 0.05
C ALA A 8 -22.33 -28.27 0.00
N SER A 9 -22.70 -27.01 0.25
CA SER A 9 -24.08 -26.53 0.18
C SER A 9 -24.16 -25.26 -0.67
N GLY A 10 -25.38 -24.89 -1.06
CA GLY A 10 -25.64 -23.68 -1.81
C GLY A 10 -26.16 -23.95 -3.24
N GLY A 11 -26.67 -22.90 -3.88
CA GLY A 11 -27.20 -22.92 -5.24
C GLY A 11 -26.13 -23.02 -6.33
N ALA A 12 -26.56 -22.94 -7.60
CA ALA A 12 -25.66 -23.07 -8.74
C ALA A 12 -24.52 -22.04 -8.80
N ALA A 13 -24.74 -20.84 -8.25
CA ALA A 13 -23.79 -19.75 -8.29
C ALA A 13 -22.91 -19.63 -7.02
N THR A 14 -23.29 -20.25 -5.93
CA THR A 14 -22.54 -20.17 -4.67
C THR A 14 -22.47 -21.55 -4.03
N LYS A 15 -21.27 -21.99 -3.72
CA LYS A 15 -21.02 -23.23 -2.97
C LYS A 15 -20.29 -22.90 -1.68
N THR A 16 -20.87 -23.32 -0.59
CA THR A 16 -20.20 -23.28 0.71
C THR A 16 -19.62 -24.67 0.98
N ILE A 17 -18.33 -24.74 1.22
CA ILE A 17 -17.65 -25.96 1.63
C ILE A 17 -17.32 -25.81 3.12
N THR A 18 -18.00 -26.57 3.95
CA THR A 18 -17.70 -26.63 5.37
C THR A 18 -16.90 -27.87 5.68
N ILE A 19 -15.73 -27.68 6.26
CA ILE A 19 -14.87 -28.75 6.76
C ILE A 19 -15.04 -28.79 8.26
N ALA A 20 -15.77 -29.79 8.76
CA ALA A 20 -16.00 -29.96 10.20
C ALA A 20 -14.94 -30.89 10.79
N GLY A 21 -14.33 -30.46 11.90
CA GLY A 21 -13.33 -31.23 12.62
C GLY A 21 -11.90 -30.82 12.33
N GLY A 22 -11.08 -30.78 13.34
CA GLY A 22 -9.78 -30.12 13.44
C GLY A 22 -8.60 -30.63 12.61
N SER A 23 -8.82 -31.27 11.49
CA SER A 23 -7.74 -31.65 10.57
C SER A 23 -8.17 -31.41 9.14
N VAL A 24 -7.86 -30.24 8.63
CA VAL A 24 -7.81 -30.06 7.19
C VAL A 24 -6.66 -30.93 6.66
N PRO A 25 -6.85 -31.71 5.59
CA PRO A 25 -5.73 -32.38 4.93
C PRO A 25 -4.60 -31.39 4.70
N ALA A 26 -3.37 -31.78 4.96
CA ALA A 26 -2.20 -30.90 4.90
C ALA A 26 -2.02 -30.20 3.55
N ASN A 27 -2.76 -30.62 2.52
CA ASN A 27 -2.71 -30.04 1.18
C ASN A 27 -4.10 -29.93 0.56
N LEU A 28 -4.62 -28.73 0.46
CA LEU A 28 -5.71 -28.40 -0.46
C LEU A 28 -5.07 -27.95 -1.78
N THR A 29 -5.04 -28.82 -2.78
CA THR A 29 -4.56 -28.44 -4.10
C THR A 29 -5.73 -27.95 -4.94
N ALA A 30 -5.74 -26.67 -5.28
CA ALA A 30 -6.68 -26.08 -6.21
C ALA A 30 -5.91 -25.40 -7.34
N THR A 31 -6.33 -25.60 -8.58
CA THR A 31 -5.75 -24.91 -9.74
C THR A 31 -6.11 -23.43 -9.70
N THR A 32 -7.26 -23.09 -9.11
CA THR A 32 -7.72 -21.73 -8.93
C THR A 32 -8.54 -21.66 -7.64
N LEU A 33 -8.21 -20.72 -6.78
CA LEU A 33 -9.02 -20.36 -5.62
C LEU A 33 -9.47 -18.92 -5.82
N ASP A 34 -10.76 -18.74 -6.09
CA ASP A 34 -11.39 -17.42 -6.16
C ASP A 34 -12.05 -17.11 -4.82
N VAL A 35 -11.53 -16.12 -4.10
CA VAL A 35 -12.04 -15.68 -2.81
C VAL A 35 -12.54 -14.26 -2.91
N VAL A 36 -13.87 -14.12 -2.88
CA VAL A 36 -14.51 -12.81 -2.74
C VAL A 36 -14.64 -12.52 -1.24
N GLY A 37 -13.62 -11.89 -0.66
CA GLY A 37 -13.62 -11.57 0.76
C GLY A 37 -12.21 -11.56 1.37
N ILE A 38 -12.13 -11.89 2.65
CA ILE A 38 -10.89 -11.87 3.43
C ILE A 38 -10.39 -13.30 3.60
N VAL A 39 -9.16 -13.55 3.21
CA VAL A 39 -8.43 -14.77 3.57
C VAL A 39 -7.62 -14.48 4.84
N THR A 40 -7.98 -15.16 5.93
CA THR A 40 -7.21 -15.11 7.17
C THR A 40 -6.38 -16.37 7.29
N ALA A 41 -5.07 -16.22 7.32
CA ALA A 41 -4.13 -17.33 7.47
C ALA A 41 -3.04 -16.96 8.47
N GLY A 42 -2.56 -17.93 9.24
CA GLY A 42 -1.41 -17.75 10.14
C GLY A 42 -0.10 -17.50 9.41
N SER A 43 0.01 -18.02 8.19
CA SER A 43 1.11 -17.71 7.27
C SER A 43 0.67 -17.93 5.82
N PHE A 44 1.21 -17.14 4.92
CA PHE A 44 1.14 -17.33 3.48
C PHE A 44 2.54 -17.67 2.97
N VAL A 45 2.69 -18.83 2.33
CA VAL A 45 3.90 -19.18 1.58
C VAL A 45 3.52 -19.22 0.11
N THR A 46 4.13 -18.36 -0.69
CA THR A 46 3.83 -18.27 -2.12
C THR A 46 5.07 -17.81 -2.88
N ASP A 47 5.28 -18.40 -4.06
CA ASP A 47 6.37 -18.01 -4.95
C ASP A 47 6.11 -16.67 -5.62
N LEU A 48 4.83 -16.30 -5.77
CA LEU A 48 4.46 -15.06 -6.42
C LEU A 48 3.08 -14.60 -5.95
N ILE A 49 3.00 -13.38 -5.46
CA ILE A 49 1.74 -12.68 -5.23
C ILE A 49 1.64 -11.54 -6.25
N THR A 50 0.81 -11.74 -7.26
CA THR A 50 0.53 -10.72 -8.28
C THR A 50 -0.81 -10.07 -8.04
N GLY A 51 -0.84 -8.74 -8.00
CA GLY A 51 -2.07 -7.96 -8.03
C GLY A 51 -2.37 -7.52 -9.47
N ASN A 52 -3.56 -7.79 -9.96
CA ASN A 52 -4.01 -7.44 -11.31
C ASN A 52 -4.60 -6.01 -11.43
N GLY A 53 -3.96 -5.04 -10.82
CA GLY A 53 -4.22 -3.63 -11.10
C GLY A 53 -5.45 -2.99 -10.42
N THR A 54 -6.33 -3.74 -9.78
CA THR A 54 -7.46 -3.20 -9.01
C THR A 54 -7.41 -3.58 -7.53
N GLY A 55 -6.58 -4.53 -7.16
CA GLY A 55 -6.31 -4.92 -5.78
C GLY A 55 -5.08 -4.21 -5.23
N ARG A 56 -5.13 -3.82 -3.98
CA ARG A 56 -3.97 -3.28 -3.28
C ARG A 56 -2.99 -4.43 -3.06
N GLY A 57 -2.01 -4.56 -3.92
CA GLY A 57 -0.85 -5.43 -3.71
C GLY A 57 -0.15 -5.06 -2.40
N PHE A 58 0.89 -5.80 -2.04
CA PHE A 58 1.70 -5.41 -0.89
C PHE A 58 2.21 -4.00 -1.08
N CYS A 59 1.77 -3.09 -0.21
CA CYS A 59 2.28 -1.73 -0.20
C CYS A 59 3.02 -1.45 1.10
N THR A 60 4.12 -0.77 0.97
CA THR A 60 4.85 -0.23 2.11
C THR A 60 4.13 1.00 2.61
N ARG A 61 3.74 1.02 3.89
CA ARG A 61 3.02 2.15 4.48
C ARG A 61 3.96 3.09 5.23
N TYR A 62 3.76 4.37 5.00
CA TYR A 62 4.28 5.46 5.80
C TYR A 62 3.14 6.26 6.41
N TYR A 63 3.20 6.47 7.72
CA TYR A 63 2.34 7.44 8.40
C TYR A 63 3.01 8.80 8.36
N VAL A 64 2.29 9.80 7.86
CA VAL A 64 2.76 11.17 7.72
C VAL A 64 2.17 12.02 8.83
N THR A 65 3.03 12.62 9.62
CA THR A 65 2.70 13.57 10.68
C THR A 65 3.38 14.90 10.44
N ALA A 66 3.12 15.90 11.27
CA ALA A 66 3.75 17.21 11.16
C ALA A 66 4.44 17.62 12.47
N ASN A 67 5.51 18.38 12.34
CA ASN A 67 6.11 19.16 13.41
C ASN A 67 5.68 20.62 13.27
N GLY A 68 4.48 20.94 13.80
CA GLY A 68 3.84 22.22 13.55
C GLY A 68 3.68 22.51 12.05
N ALA A 69 3.85 23.74 11.64
CA ALA A 69 3.83 24.19 10.25
C ALA A 69 5.21 24.20 9.58
N SER A 70 6.20 23.57 10.20
CA SER A 70 7.60 23.66 9.77
C SER A 70 8.06 22.43 8.98
N ALA A 71 7.57 21.24 9.32
CA ALA A 71 8.08 20.01 8.72
C ALA A 71 7.09 18.87 8.74
N TYR A 72 7.22 17.96 7.78
CA TYR A 72 6.67 16.63 7.87
C TYR A 72 7.61 15.68 8.57
N ARG A 73 7.03 14.69 9.27
CA ARG A 73 7.72 13.55 9.86
C ARG A 73 7.05 12.26 9.42
N PHE A 74 7.82 11.17 9.39
CA PHE A 74 7.32 9.89 8.89
C PHE A 74 7.58 8.77 9.89
N ALA A 75 6.59 7.90 10.08
CA ALA A 75 6.76 6.62 10.72
C ALA A 75 6.55 5.51 9.68
N GLY A 76 7.51 4.59 9.56
CA GLY A 76 7.49 3.52 8.57
C GLY A 76 8.90 2.96 8.36
N PRO A 77 9.16 2.20 7.30
CA PRO A 77 10.46 1.61 7.04
C PRO A 77 11.59 2.64 7.02
N GLY A 78 12.55 2.46 7.93
CA GLY A 78 13.68 3.38 8.07
C GLY A 78 13.37 4.73 8.72
N GLN A 79 12.10 4.99 9.12
CA GLN A 79 11.67 6.26 9.68
C GLN A 79 10.97 6.06 11.04
N ARG A 80 11.36 6.85 12.04
CA ARG A 80 10.87 6.76 13.43
C ARG A 80 10.06 7.97 13.88
N ASN A 81 9.58 8.79 12.95
CA ASN A 81 8.83 10.01 13.25
C ASN A 81 9.60 11.07 14.07
N THR A 82 10.91 11.12 13.91
CA THR A 82 11.78 12.03 14.70
C THR A 82 12.57 13.02 13.84
N VAL A 83 12.68 12.79 12.54
CA VAL A 83 13.44 13.62 11.62
C VAL A 83 12.49 14.52 10.83
N ASP A 84 12.80 15.80 10.79
CA ASP A 84 12.05 16.81 10.06
C ASP A 84 12.42 16.78 8.58
N ASN A 85 11.40 16.70 7.72
CA ASN A 85 11.52 16.68 6.26
C ASN A 85 12.60 15.68 5.74
N PRO A 86 12.57 14.39 6.15
CA PRO A 86 13.60 13.45 5.75
C PRO A 86 13.59 13.17 4.26
N THR A 87 14.75 12.88 3.70
CA THR A 87 14.82 12.23 2.38
C THR A 87 14.40 10.77 2.51
N LEU A 88 13.46 10.34 1.68
CA LEU A 88 12.99 8.96 1.64
C LEU A 88 13.54 8.25 0.38
N TYR A 89 14.07 7.05 0.58
CA TYR A 89 14.58 6.21 -0.51
C TYR A 89 13.50 5.20 -0.88
N LEU A 90 13.02 5.26 -2.13
CA LEU A 90 11.96 4.43 -2.63
C LEU A 90 12.44 3.59 -3.81
N MET A 91 12.01 2.35 -3.88
CA MET A 91 12.46 1.40 -4.91
C MET A 91 11.50 1.33 -6.08
N ARG A 92 12.05 1.15 -7.28
CA ARG A 92 11.28 0.85 -8.50
C ARG A 92 10.56 -0.49 -8.38
N GLY A 93 9.38 -0.61 -9.00
CA GLY A 93 8.55 -1.80 -8.95
C GLY A 93 7.70 -1.94 -7.68
N PHE A 94 7.82 -1.00 -6.72
CA PHE A 94 7.09 -1.05 -5.45
C PHE A 94 5.97 -0.02 -5.41
N THR A 95 4.97 -0.33 -4.57
CA THR A 95 3.87 0.57 -4.23
C THR A 95 4.01 1.03 -2.79
N TYR A 96 3.89 2.31 -2.57
CA TYR A 96 3.96 2.97 -1.28
C TYR A 96 2.64 3.66 -0.96
N MET A 97 2.20 3.53 0.28
CA MET A 97 1.04 4.22 0.82
C MET A 97 1.51 5.27 1.82
N PHE A 98 1.12 6.51 1.62
CA PHE A 98 1.36 7.62 2.54
C PHE A 98 0.02 8.01 3.16
N GLU A 99 -0.12 7.77 4.45
CA GLU A 99 -1.32 8.11 5.22
C GLU A 99 -1.07 9.42 5.97
N ASN A 100 -1.66 10.51 5.47
CA ASN A 100 -1.53 11.83 6.06
C ASN A 100 -2.51 11.99 7.23
N SER A 101 -2.00 11.98 8.45
CA SER A 101 -2.78 12.17 9.68
C SER A 101 -3.05 13.64 10.00
N THR A 102 -2.49 14.58 9.23
CA THR A 102 -2.65 16.02 9.46
C THR A 102 -3.84 16.62 8.73
N GLY A 103 -4.45 15.85 7.81
CA GLY A 103 -5.64 16.24 7.09
C GLY A 103 -5.47 17.54 6.31
N THR A 104 -6.50 18.38 6.34
CA THR A 104 -6.53 19.66 5.62
C THR A 104 -5.60 20.73 6.19
N SER A 105 -5.08 20.56 7.40
CA SER A 105 -4.11 21.49 7.99
C SER A 105 -2.77 21.49 7.26
N HIS A 106 -2.36 20.33 6.77
CA HIS A 106 -1.13 20.17 5.98
C HIS A 106 -1.38 19.15 4.86
N PRO A 107 -1.98 19.56 3.73
CA PRO A 107 -2.22 18.68 2.60
C PRO A 107 -0.88 18.17 2.04
N PHE A 108 -0.70 16.85 2.06
CA PHE A 108 0.52 16.18 1.63
C PHE A 108 0.45 15.87 0.15
N ARG A 109 1.30 16.46 -0.66
CA ARG A 109 1.33 16.24 -2.11
C ARG A 109 2.67 15.64 -2.54
N ILE A 110 2.59 14.59 -3.32
CA ILE A 110 3.73 13.98 -4.01
C ILE A 110 3.75 14.52 -5.44
N GLN A 111 4.86 15.09 -5.87
CA GLN A 111 5.01 15.74 -7.17
C GLN A 111 6.41 15.50 -7.75
N PHE A 112 6.62 15.85 -9.02
CA PHE A 112 7.97 15.95 -9.58
C PHE A 112 8.72 17.11 -8.93
N SER A 113 10.00 16.92 -8.67
CA SER A 113 10.87 17.98 -8.14
C SER A 113 10.88 19.17 -9.08
N ASN A 114 10.77 20.36 -8.49
CA ASN A 114 10.76 21.65 -9.18
C ASN A 114 9.57 21.89 -10.15
N THR A 115 8.53 21.08 -10.09
CA THR A 115 7.27 21.36 -10.79
C THR A 115 6.22 21.77 -9.77
N SER A 116 5.75 22.99 -9.84
CA SER A 116 4.93 23.60 -8.80
C SER A 116 3.42 23.27 -8.87
N THR A 117 2.96 22.42 -9.75
CA THR A 117 1.54 22.44 -10.12
C THR A 117 0.88 21.08 -10.30
N GLY A 118 0.93 20.23 -9.33
CA GLY A 118 0.05 19.05 -9.39
C GLY A 118 0.63 17.78 -8.79
N VAL A 119 -0.23 16.82 -8.65
CA VAL A 119 0.14 15.47 -8.21
C VAL A 119 1.02 14.84 -9.29
N GLY A 120 2.10 14.18 -8.87
CA GLY A 120 3.00 13.49 -9.80
C GLY A 120 2.30 12.35 -10.53
N THR A 121 2.79 12.05 -11.74
CA THR A 121 2.41 10.82 -12.44
C THR A 121 2.69 9.62 -11.53
N TYR A 122 1.90 8.57 -11.60
CA TYR A 122 1.96 7.37 -10.75
C TYR A 122 1.52 7.57 -9.30
N VAL A 123 0.97 8.74 -8.96
CA VAL A 123 0.39 9.03 -7.65
C VAL A 123 -1.11 9.13 -7.77
N SER A 124 -1.83 8.51 -6.86
CA SER A 124 -3.29 8.56 -6.77
C SER A 124 -3.74 8.76 -5.32
N GLY A 125 -5.00 9.09 -5.12
CA GLY A 125 -5.58 9.26 -3.79
C GLY A 125 -5.68 10.73 -3.35
N ASP A 126 -5.91 10.93 -2.04
CA ASP A 126 -6.24 12.23 -1.44
C ASP A 126 -5.05 12.78 -0.65
N GLN A 127 -4.70 14.04 -0.90
CA GLN A 127 -3.64 14.77 -0.19
C GLN A 127 -3.93 14.97 1.29
N ASN A 128 -5.21 15.01 1.66
CA ASN A 128 -5.64 15.16 3.06
C ASN A 128 -5.81 13.84 3.80
N GLY A 129 -5.63 12.74 3.10
CA GLY A 129 -5.81 11.38 3.61
C GLY A 129 -4.72 10.43 3.12
N ILE A 130 -5.08 9.54 2.23
CA ILE A 130 -4.17 8.52 1.73
C ILE A 130 -3.77 8.81 0.29
N GLN A 131 -2.46 8.87 0.04
CA GLN A 131 -1.89 8.82 -1.30
C GLN A 131 -1.19 7.48 -1.55
N ILE A 132 -1.37 6.96 -2.76
CA ILE A 132 -0.72 5.76 -3.25
C ILE A 132 0.26 6.17 -4.33
N PHE A 133 1.52 5.82 -4.17
CA PHE A 133 2.59 6.06 -5.13
C PHE A 133 3.13 4.72 -5.63
N THR A 134 2.78 4.37 -6.86
CA THR A 134 3.28 3.17 -7.52
C THR A 134 4.41 3.56 -8.45
N ILE A 135 5.60 3.07 -8.19
CA ILE A 135 6.82 3.46 -8.90
C ILE A 135 7.14 2.41 -9.97
N PRO A 136 6.85 2.64 -11.25
CA PRO A 136 7.23 1.69 -12.30
C PRO A 136 8.75 1.68 -12.53
N HIS A 137 9.23 0.69 -13.26
CA HIS A 137 10.67 0.52 -13.50
C HIS A 137 11.29 1.67 -14.30
N ASP A 138 10.49 2.35 -15.12
CA ASP A 138 10.89 3.50 -15.95
C ASP A 138 10.56 4.86 -15.32
N ALA A 139 10.12 4.89 -14.05
CA ALA A 139 9.79 6.14 -13.38
C ALA A 139 10.98 7.10 -13.36
N PRO A 140 10.75 8.42 -13.50
CA PRO A 140 11.79 9.40 -13.23
C PRO A 140 12.33 9.32 -11.81
N ALA A 141 13.59 9.70 -11.62
CA ALA A 141 14.26 9.59 -10.30
C ALA A 141 13.87 10.70 -9.31
N ASN A 142 13.37 11.83 -9.82
CA ASN A 142 13.25 13.07 -9.06
C ASN A 142 11.80 13.34 -8.66
N TYR A 143 11.43 12.97 -7.45
CA TYR A 143 10.17 13.33 -6.82
C TYR A 143 10.43 14.05 -5.51
N GLU A 144 9.46 14.84 -5.08
CA GLU A 144 9.44 15.48 -3.78
C GLU A 144 8.03 15.37 -3.17
N TYR A 145 7.97 15.48 -1.86
CA TYR A 145 6.73 15.72 -1.15
C TYR A 145 6.70 17.16 -0.64
N VAL A 146 5.52 17.75 -0.65
CA VAL A 146 5.32 19.15 -0.24
C VAL A 146 4.00 19.31 0.49
N CYS A 147 3.96 20.26 1.42
CA CYS A 147 2.71 20.82 1.90
C CYS A 147 2.25 21.92 0.92
N THR A 148 0.99 21.84 0.48
CA THR A 148 0.47 22.84 -0.46
C THR A 148 0.15 24.20 0.19
N ILE A 149 0.20 24.27 1.52
CA ILE A 149 -0.08 25.48 2.30
C ILE A 149 1.23 26.08 2.87
N HIS A 150 2.16 25.23 3.32
CA HIS A 150 3.37 25.67 4.01
C HIS A 150 4.62 25.31 3.22
N GLY A 151 5.20 26.29 2.51
CA GLY A 151 6.31 26.05 1.58
C GLY A 151 7.60 25.50 2.20
N GLY A 152 7.78 25.58 3.51
CA GLY A 152 8.92 24.99 4.22
C GLY A 152 8.77 23.50 4.50
N MET A 153 7.55 22.96 4.45
CA MET A 153 7.27 21.53 4.69
C MET A 153 7.44 20.75 3.39
N LYS A 154 8.67 20.43 3.06
CA LYS A 154 8.99 19.67 1.85
C LYS A 154 10.25 18.84 2.02
N GLY A 155 10.36 17.77 1.27
CA GLY A 155 11.55 16.93 1.20
C GLY A 155 11.56 16.06 -0.05
N SER A 156 12.60 15.29 -0.25
CA SER A 156 12.87 14.57 -1.49
C SER A 156 12.57 13.08 -1.36
N PHE A 157 12.10 12.50 -2.46
CA PHE A 157 12.19 11.07 -2.72
C PHE A 157 13.39 10.80 -3.63
N ILE A 158 14.23 9.86 -3.24
CA ILE A 158 15.29 9.33 -4.10
C ILE A 158 14.86 7.96 -4.58
N ILE A 159 14.78 7.81 -5.90
CA ILE A 159 14.44 6.57 -6.58
C ILE A 159 15.70 6.10 -7.32
N PRO A 160 16.48 5.19 -6.73
CA PRO A 160 17.70 4.70 -7.37
C PRO A 160 17.45 4.05 -8.73
N SER A 161 18.43 4.15 -9.61
CA SER A 161 18.44 3.48 -10.93
C SER A 161 18.59 1.96 -10.78
#